data_fa2c2a4e1b2a862a293abc454fce81ed
#
_entry.id   fa2c2a4e1b2a862a293abc454fce81ed
#
_cell.length_a   1.000
_cell.length_b   1.000
_cell.length_c   1.000
_cell.angle_alpha   90.00
_cell.angle_beta   90.00
_cell.angle_gamma   90.00
#
_symmetry.space_group_name_H-M   'P 1'
#
loop_
_entity.id
_entity.type
_entity.pdbx_description
1 polymer ?
#
loop_
_entity_poly.entity_id
_entity_poly.type
_entity_poly.pdbx_seq_one_letter_code
_entity_poly.pdbx_strand_id
1 'polypeptide(L)'
;MKQAILTQIRRLGGNTDGVTGESLQADLAAIVFKNPLYPAGYVAELIGVAEFWEQHQPLYQTDRPAFYQRLLAHFFADQELPYGQAFFRNFLFTPFKEDSPDYGELAGLVTPDEIRQVVAGADLDFMCICYSYGFPDHYFVCLTDADQENPTVYGTDHEVFFSELTKEGTLEAFFNGFITPEEFLAAATKHLENGKAA
;
A
#
# COMPACT_ATOMS: atom_id res chain seq x y z
N MET A 1 7.96 -11.11 12.33
CA MET A 1 7.21 -9.81 12.19
C MET A 1 6.50 -9.45 13.48
N LYS A 2 6.52 -8.17 13.92
CA LYS A 2 5.83 -7.72 15.15
C LYS A 2 4.33 -7.99 15.12
N GLN A 3 3.75 -8.41 16.26
CA GLN A 3 2.31 -8.65 16.39
C GLN A 3 1.45 -7.41 16.10
N ALA A 4 1.96 -6.22 16.38
CA ALA A 4 1.27 -4.96 16.07
C ALA A 4 1.04 -4.79 14.56
N ILE A 5 2.02 -5.15 13.71
CA ILE A 5 1.91 -5.12 12.25
C ILE A 5 0.82 -6.09 11.77
N LEU A 6 0.84 -7.32 12.26
CA LEU A 6 -0.18 -8.34 11.90
C LEU A 6 -1.58 -7.89 12.32
N THR A 7 -1.69 -7.19 13.44
CA THR A 7 -2.96 -6.63 13.90
C THR A 7 -3.46 -5.53 12.94
N GLN A 8 -2.57 -4.64 12.47
CA GLN A 8 -2.94 -3.61 11.50
C GLN A 8 -3.30 -4.20 10.13
N ILE A 9 -2.54 -5.19 9.65
CA ILE A 9 -2.86 -5.90 8.41
C ILE A 9 -4.27 -6.48 8.47
N ARG A 10 -4.63 -7.16 9.57
CA ARG A 10 -5.98 -7.72 9.76
C ARG A 10 -7.05 -6.63 9.85
N ARG A 11 -6.78 -5.52 10.53
CA ARG A 11 -7.67 -4.35 10.60
C ARG A 11 -8.03 -3.85 9.21
N LEU A 12 -7.05 -3.84 8.31
CA LEU A 12 -7.20 -3.39 6.92
C LEU A 12 -7.80 -4.47 5.99
N GLY A 13 -8.19 -5.62 6.52
CA GLY A 13 -8.78 -6.72 5.75
C GLY A 13 -7.78 -7.70 5.13
N GLY A 14 -6.50 -7.60 5.50
CA GLY A 14 -5.47 -8.53 5.06
C GLY A 14 -5.54 -9.86 5.79
N ASN A 15 -5.29 -10.96 5.08
CA ASN A 15 -5.13 -12.29 5.64
C ASN A 15 -3.66 -12.53 6.03
N THR A 16 -3.44 -13.02 7.26
CA THR A 16 -2.13 -13.33 7.84
C THR A 16 -2.02 -14.79 8.28
N ASP A 17 -2.94 -15.67 7.87
CA ASP A 17 -3.00 -17.07 8.37
C ASP A 17 -1.73 -17.88 7.99
N GLY A 18 -1.06 -17.52 6.89
CA GLY A 18 0.18 -18.16 6.48
C GLY A 18 1.46 -17.60 7.12
N VAL A 19 1.36 -16.58 7.96
CA VAL A 19 2.53 -15.97 8.62
C VAL A 19 3.00 -16.87 9.76
N THR A 20 4.23 -17.37 9.67
CA THR A 20 4.80 -18.33 10.64
C THR A 20 5.91 -17.73 11.50
N GLY A 21 6.48 -16.59 11.11
CA GLY A 21 7.66 -16.01 11.75
C GLY A 21 8.98 -16.68 11.36
N GLU A 22 8.99 -17.51 10.31
CA GLU A 22 10.18 -18.22 9.84
C GLU A 22 11.23 -17.24 9.27
N SER A 23 10.78 -16.31 8.43
CA SER A 23 11.59 -15.22 7.89
C SER A 23 10.71 -14.05 7.48
N LEU A 24 11.32 -12.86 7.38
CA LEU A 24 10.61 -11.67 6.87
C LEU A 24 10.07 -11.92 5.45
N GLN A 25 10.86 -12.54 4.58
CA GLN A 25 10.44 -12.88 3.23
C GLN A 25 9.23 -13.81 3.20
N ALA A 26 9.28 -14.91 3.97
CA ALA A 26 8.18 -15.88 4.04
C ALA A 26 6.90 -15.24 4.63
N ASP A 27 7.05 -14.45 5.67
CA ASP A 27 5.95 -13.73 6.31
C ASP A 27 5.27 -12.76 5.33
N LEU A 28 6.05 -11.93 4.63
CA LEU A 28 5.51 -10.98 3.64
C LEU A 28 4.87 -11.69 2.44
N ALA A 29 5.46 -12.79 1.97
CA ALA A 29 4.92 -13.57 0.87
C ALA A 29 3.58 -14.26 1.23
N ALA A 30 3.35 -14.54 2.50
CA ALA A 30 2.12 -15.19 2.99
C ALA A 30 0.96 -14.21 3.22
N ILE A 31 1.22 -12.90 3.24
CA ILE A 31 0.17 -11.88 3.42
C ILE A 31 -0.60 -11.72 2.12
N VAL A 32 -1.94 -11.68 2.22
CA VAL A 32 -2.84 -11.48 1.09
C VAL A 32 -3.88 -10.41 1.42
N PHE A 33 -3.99 -9.41 0.55
CA PHE A 33 -5.11 -8.48 0.53
C PHE A 33 -5.99 -8.76 -0.68
N LYS A 34 -7.29 -8.72 -0.50
CA LYS A 34 -8.27 -8.85 -1.60
C LYS A 34 -8.68 -7.50 -2.16
N ASN A 35 -8.55 -6.45 -1.36
CA ASN A 35 -9.01 -5.11 -1.67
C ASN A 35 -7.82 -4.14 -1.66
N PRO A 36 -7.90 -3.04 -2.40
CA PRO A 36 -6.92 -1.97 -2.32
C PRO A 36 -6.93 -1.30 -0.94
N LEU A 37 -5.84 -0.62 -0.64
CA LEU A 37 -5.63 0.18 0.56
C LEU A 37 -5.71 1.67 0.20
N TYR A 38 -6.34 2.48 1.04
CA TYR A 38 -6.39 3.93 0.88
C TYR A 38 -5.58 4.61 1.98
N PRO A 39 -4.64 5.51 1.64
CA PRO A 39 -3.91 6.30 2.63
C PRO A 39 -4.85 7.14 3.49
N ALA A 40 -4.51 7.37 4.75
CA ALA A 40 -5.31 8.21 5.66
C ALA A 40 -5.48 9.65 5.13
N GLY A 41 -4.49 10.18 4.41
CA GLY A 41 -4.59 11.47 3.72
C GLY A 41 -5.70 11.54 2.68
N TYR A 42 -6.09 10.41 2.08
CA TYR A 42 -7.21 10.31 1.14
C TYR A 42 -8.54 10.78 1.74
N VAL A 43 -8.75 10.57 3.03
CA VAL A 43 -9.98 10.98 3.75
C VAL A 43 -10.20 12.50 3.68
N ALA A 44 -9.12 13.29 3.61
CA ALA A 44 -9.23 14.74 3.54
C ALA A 44 -9.76 15.23 2.17
N GLU A 45 -9.46 14.48 1.10
CA GLU A 45 -9.77 14.87 -0.28
C GLU A 45 -10.97 14.10 -0.84
N LEU A 46 -11.16 12.84 -0.44
CA LEU A 46 -12.25 11.95 -0.90
C LEU A 46 -12.42 11.97 -2.43
N ILE A 47 -11.29 11.89 -3.15
CA ILE A 47 -11.25 11.99 -4.62
C ILE A 47 -12.17 10.92 -5.23
N GLY A 48 -13.00 11.32 -6.19
CA GLY A 48 -13.93 10.41 -6.89
C GLY A 48 -15.27 10.16 -6.17
N VAL A 49 -15.42 10.54 -4.89
CA VAL A 49 -16.69 10.33 -4.16
C VAL A 49 -17.80 11.22 -4.70
N ALA A 50 -17.49 12.47 -5.09
CA ALA A 50 -18.46 13.39 -5.67
C ALA A 50 -18.95 12.89 -7.04
N GLU A 51 -18.03 12.45 -7.90
CA GLU A 51 -18.35 11.88 -9.22
C GLU A 51 -19.20 10.62 -9.10
N PHE A 52 -18.86 9.75 -8.15
CA PHE A 52 -19.66 8.56 -7.88
C PHE A 52 -21.09 8.93 -7.42
N TRP A 53 -21.20 9.92 -6.54
CA TRP A 53 -22.50 10.41 -6.07
C TRP A 53 -23.32 11.02 -7.22
N GLU A 54 -22.73 11.83 -8.10
CA GLU A 54 -23.41 12.42 -9.26
C GLU A 54 -23.99 11.34 -10.18
N GLN A 55 -23.24 10.27 -10.43
CA GLN A 55 -23.67 9.14 -11.26
C GLN A 55 -24.79 8.29 -10.61
N HIS A 56 -24.91 8.34 -9.28
CA HIS A 56 -25.82 7.49 -8.51
C HIS A 56 -26.84 8.27 -7.67
N GLN A 57 -27.10 9.54 -7.99
CA GLN A 57 -28.05 10.39 -7.25
C GLN A 57 -29.43 9.76 -7.03
N PRO A 58 -30.08 9.12 -8.02
CA PRO A 58 -31.39 8.50 -7.81
C PRO A 58 -31.35 7.42 -6.71
N LEU A 59 -30.29 6.61 -6.67
CA LEU A 59 -30.12 5.58 -5.65
C LEU A 59 -29.90 6.21 -4.27
N TYR A 60 -29.09 7.26 -4.19
CA TYR A 60 -28.86 8.00 -2.94
C TYR A 60 -30.14 8.61 -2.36
N GLN A 61 -31.06 9.04 -3.24
CA GLN A 61 -32.34 9.63 -2.82
C GLN A 61 -33.37 8.59 -2.39
N THR A 62 -33.37 7.41 -3.01
CA THR A 62 -34.39 6.37 -2.79
C THR A 62 -33.94 5.27 -1.81
N ASP A 63 -32.66 4.91 -1.79
CA ASP A 63 -32.10 3.86 -0.94
C ASP A 63 -30.64 4.16 -0.57
N ARG A 64 -30.45 4.97 0.48
CA ARG A 64 -29.12 5.33 0.98
C ARG A 64 -28.26 4.12 1.41
N PRO A 65 -28.78 3.11 2.11
CA PRO A 65 -28.01 1.91 2.43
C PRO A 65 -27.45 1.22 1.19
N ALA A 66 -28.27 1.02 0.15
CA ALA A 66 -27.81 0.43 -1.10
C ALA A 66 -26.77 1.30 -1.82
N PHE A 67 -26.94 2.65 -1.79
CA PHE A 67 -25.94 3.56 -2.31
C PHE A 67 -24.57 3.38 -1.63
N TYR A 68 -24.53 3.37 -0.30
CA TYR A 68 -23.27 3.22 0.44
C TYR A 68 -22.64 1.84 0.28
N GLN A 69 -23.43 0.78 0.16
CA GLN A 69 -22.91 -0.55 -0.20
C GLN A 69 -22.26 -0.53 -1.59
N ARG A 70 -22.89 0.13 -2.56
CA ARG A 70 -22.36 0.27 -3.92
C ARG A 70 -21.11 1.14 -3.97
N LEU A 71 -21.05 2.21 -3.16
CA LEU A 71 -19.87 3.05 -3.00
C LEU A 71 -18.67 2.23 -2.50
N LEU A 72 -18.85 1.46 -1.43
CA LEU A 72 -17.80 0.58 -0.91
C LEU A 72 -17.37 -0.47 -1.94
N ALA A 73 -18.34 -1.10 -2.62
CA ALA A 73 -18.04 -2.09 -3.65
C ALA A 73 -17.26 -1.49 -4.83
N HIS A 74 -17.45 -0.22 -5.16
CA HIS A 74 -16.70 0.47 -6.20
C HIS A 74 -15.27 0.77 -5.75
N PHE A 75 -15.09 1.42 -4.58
CA PHE A 75 -13.77 1.86 -4.13
C PHE A 75 -12.88 0.72 -3.62
N PHE A 76 -13.46 -0.33 -3.06
CA PHE A 76 -12.72 -1.49 -2.51
C PHE A 76 -12.78 -2.75 -3.40
N ALA A 77 -13.14 -2.61 -4.68
CA ALA A 77 -12.94 -3.68 -5.65
C ALA A 77 -11.44 -3.84 -5.97
N ASP A 78 -11.03 -5.07 -6.35
CA ASP A 78 -9.66 -5.33 -6.85
C ASP A 78 -9.54 -4.84 -8.30
N GLN A 79 -9.68 -3.54 -8.49
CA GLN A 79 -9.51 -2.83 -9.76
C GLN A 79 -8.82 -1.49 -9.52
N GLU A 80 -8.05 -1.08 -10.49
CA GLU A 80 -7.37 0.20 -10.47
C GLU A 80 -8.35 1.33 -10.78
N LEU A 81 -8.38 2.32 -9.89
CA LEU A 81 -9.12 3.56 -10.04
C LEU A 81 -8.13 4.73 -10.02
N PRO A 82 -8.44 5.88 -10.64
CA PRO A 82 -7.55 7.04 -10.63
C PRO A 82 -7.58 7.80 -9.29
N TYR A 83 -7.61 7.11 -8.16
CA TYR A 83 -7.89 7.70 -6.85
C TYR A 83 -6.79 7.46 -5.80
N GLY A 84 -5.57 7.11 -6.23
CA GLY A 84 -4.44 6.99 -5.31
C GLY A 84 -4.48 5.79 -4.35
N GLN A 85 -5.09 4.69 -4.79
CA GLN A 85 -5.07 3.42 -4.06
C GLN A 85 -3.65 2.85 -4.00
N ALA A 86 -3.38 2.07 -2.94
CA ALA A 86 -2.23 1.20 -2.87
C ALA A 86 -2.69 -0.27 -2.93
N PHE A 87 -1.97 -1.07 -3.70
CA PHE A 87 -2.25 -2.51 -3.86
C PHE A 87 -1.13 -3.31 -3.23
N PHE A 88 -1.46 -4.16 -2.27
CA PHE A 88 -0.48 -5.10 -1.74
C PHE A 88 -0.24 -6.20 -2.77
N ARG A 89 0.89 -6.10 -3.45
CA ARG A 89 1.37 -7.05 -4.48
C ARG A 89 2.82 -7.35 -4.16
N ASN A 90 3.10 -8.50 -3.59
CA ASN A 90 4.44 -8.84 -3.18
C ASN A 90 5.20 -9.63 -4.25
N PHE A 91 6.44 -9.25 -4.45
CA PHE A 91 7.41 -10.01 -5.24
C PHE A 91 8.84 -9.77 -4.74
N LEU A 92 9.67 -10.78 -4.89
CA LEU A 92 11.09 -10.69 -4.56
C LEU A 92 11.81 -9.86 -5.65
N PHE A 93 12.71 -8.97 -5.23
CA PHE A 93 13.54 -8.16 -6.11
C PHE A 93 14.99 -8.17 -5.61
N THR A 94 15.87 -8.84 -6.36
CA THR A 94 17.25 -9.13 -5.98
C THR A 94 18.24 -8.72 -7.09
N PRO A 95 18.23 -7.41 -7.52
CA PRO A 95 18.90 -6.95 -8.74
C PRO A 95 20.41 -7.04 -8.71
N PHE A 96 21.03 -7.25 -7.54
CA PHE A 96 22.47 -7.38 -7.36
C PHE A 96 22.94 -8.81 -7.07
N LYS A 97 22.00 -9.76 -7.02
CA LYS A 97 22.28 -11.16 -6.74
C LYS A 97 22.51 -11.92 -8.03
N GLU A 98 23.73 -12.41 -8.27
CA GLU A 98 24.03 -13.31 -9.39
C GLU A 98 23.05 -14.50 -9.38
N ASP A 99 22.65 -14.97 -10.53
CA ASP A 99 21.68 -16.06 -10.74
C ASP A 99 20.22 -15.75 -10.34
N SER A 100 19.88 -14.50 -9.96
CA SER A 100 18.48 -14.08 -9.82
C SER A 100 17.86 -13.69 -11.16
N PRO A 101 16.51 -13.81 -11.33
CA PRO A 101 15.85 -13.44 -12.58
C PRO A 101 16.00 -11.96 -12.95
N ASP A 102 16.16 -11.10 -11.96
CA ASP A 102 16.25 -9.64 -12.04
C ASP A 102 17.69 -9.13 -11.89
N TYR A 103 18.69 -10.04 -11.93
CA TYR A 103 20.09 -9.63 -11.90
C TYR A 103 20.43 -8.65 -13.00
N GLY A 104 20.99 -7.50 -12.60
CA GLY A 104 21.42 -6.46 -13.53
C GLY A 104 20.31 -5.52 -14.01
N GLU A 105 19.06 -5.65 -13.56
CA GLU A 105 17.98 -4.70 -13.94
C GLU A 105 18.29 -3.25 -13.54
N LEU A 106 19.11 -3.04 -12.52
CA LEU A 106 19.57 -1.71 -12.10
C LEU A 106 20.94 -1.31 -12.70
N ALA A 107 21.51 -2.13 -13.60
CA ALA A 107 22.81 -1.85 -14.18
C ALA A 107 22.79 -0.56 -15.01
N GLY A 108 23.67 0.37 -14.67
CA GLY A 108 23.77 1.68 -15.32
C GLY A 108 22.74 2.72 -14.84
N LEU A 109 21.82 2.36 -13.94
CA LEU A 109 20.90 3.28 -13.27
C LEU A 109 21.45 3.69 -11.91
N VAL A 110 21.83 2.72 -11.07
CA VAL A 110 22.30 2.94 -9.71
C VAL A 110 23.28 1.84 -9.31
N THR A 111 24.25 2.18 -8.46
CA THR A 111 25.22 1.25 -7.92
C THR A 111 24.79 0.75 -6.53
N PRO A 112 25.26 -0.45 -6.09
CA PRO A 112 25.06 -0.90 -4.72
C PRO A 112 25.50 0.09 -3.65
N ASP A 113 26.59 0.83 -3.90
CA ASP A 113 27.12 1.79 -2.93
C ASP A 113 26.24 3.04 -2.79
N GLU A 114 25.58 3.47 -3.86
CA GLU A 114 24.58 4.55 -3.81
C GLU A 114 23.35 4.11 -3.00
N ILE A 115 22.84 2.91 -3.24
CA ILE A 115 21.70 2.38 -2.47
C ILE A 115 22.07 2.23 -0.98
N ARG A 116 23.26 1.76 -0.64
CA ARG A 116 23.72 1.65 0.75
C ARG A 116 23.82 2.98 1.50
N GLN A 117 23.81 4.12 0.83
CA GLN A 117 23.71 5.41 1.51
C GLN A 117 22.32 5.64 2.14
N VAL A 118 21.29 4.97 1.62
CA VAL A 118 19.90 5.09 2.08
C VAL A 118 19.45 3.84 2.83
N VAL A 119 19.79 2.66 2.30
CA VAL A 119 19.37 1.35 2.80
C VAL A 119 20.44 0.76 3.74
N ALA A 120 20.03 0.40 4.95
CA ALA A 120 20.92 -0.11 5.99
C ALA A 120 21.06 -1.65 6.01
N GLY A 121 20.57 -2.36 5.00
CA GLY A 121 20.65 -3.82 4.92
C GLY A 121 22.07 -4.34 4.59
N ALA A 122 22.41 -5.52 5.08
CA ALA A 122 23.68 -6.17 4.78
C ALA A 122 23.78 -6.57 3.31
N ASP A 123 22.71 -7.22 2.82
CA ASP A 123 22.51 -7.55 1.41
C ASP A 123 21.38 -6.66 0.84
N LEU A 124 21.46 -6.37 -0.46
CA LEU A 124 20.46 -5.55 -1.15
C LEU A 124 19.41 -6.43 -1.82
N ASP A 125 18.84 -7.34 -1.02
CA ASP A 125 17.72 -8.19 -1.39
C ASP A 125 16.44 -7.52 -0.88
N PHE A 126 15.48 -7.29 -1.76
CA PHE A 126 14.26 -6.55 -1.46
C PHE A 126 13.02 -7.41 -1.67
N MET A 127 11.96 -7.07 -0.93
CA MET A 127 10.61 -7.50 -1.22
C MET A 127 9.79 -6.27 -1.56
N CYS A 128 9.25 -6.19 -2.79
CA CYS A 128 8.17 -5.25 -3.07
C CYS A 128 6.96 -5.66 -2.23
N ILE A 129 6.26 -4.70 -1.65
CA ILE A 129 5.08 -4.98 -0.81
C ILE A 129 3.83 -4.27 -1.32
N CYS A 130 3.98 -3.13 -1.96
CA CYS A 130 2.87 -2.37 -2.52
C CYS A 130 3.29 -1.65 -3.79
N TYR A 131 2.30 -1.40 -4.64
CA TYR A 131 2.38 -0.37 -5.65
C TYR A 131 1.17 0.56 -5.59
N SER A 132 1.29 1.78 -6.10
CA SER A 132 0.21 2.76 -6.17
C SER A 132 0.29 3.59 -7.45
N TYR A 133 -0.70 4.44 -7.69
CA TYR A 133 -0.70 5.41 -8.78
C TYR A 133 -0.20 6.80 -8.35
N GLY A 134 0.44 6.91 -7.23
CA GLY A 134 1.02 8.15 -6.75
C GLY A 134 2.53 8.07 -6.68
N PHE A 135 3.16 9.12 -6.19
CA PHE A 135 4.58 9.14 -5.84
C PHE A 135 4.73 8.95 -4.32
N PRO A 136 5.55 8.00 -3.86
CA PRO A 136 6.15 6.89 -4.63
C PRO A 136 5.09 5.88 -5.08
N ASP A 137 5.33 5.21 -6.21
CA ASP A 137 4.40 4.21 -6.74
C ASP A 137 4.80 2.76 -6.44
N HIS A 138 6.03 2.53 -5.99
CA HIS A 138 6.50 1.22 -5.52
C HIS A 138 7.06 1.32 -4.11
N TYR A 139 6.75 0.31 -3.29
CA TYR A 139 7.20 0.25 -1.90
C TYR A 139 7.92 -1.06 -1.64
N PHE A 140 9.13 -0.96 -1.07
CA PHE A 140 10.01 -2.08 -0.82
C PHE A 140 10.43 -2.14 0.65
N VAL A 141 10.73 -3.35 1.12
CA VAL A 141 11.50 -3.57 2.35
C VAL A 141 12.78 -4.30 2.01
N CYS A 142 13.89 -3.98 2.68
CA CYS A 142 15.11 -4.74 2.59
C CYS A 142 15.01 -5.97 3.49
N LEU A 143 15.22 -7.16 2.93
CA LEU A 143 15.08 -8.43 3.64
C LEU A 143 16.17 -8.67 4.71
N THR A 144 17.24 -7.90 4.65
CA THR A 144 18.35 -7.94 5.62
C THR A 144 18.40 -6.67 6.48
N ASP A 145 17.27 -5.93 6.60
CA ASP A 145 17.15 -4.83 7.56
C ASP A 145 17.51 -5.30 8.97
N ALA A 146 18.17 -4.44 9.74
CA ALA A 146 18.58 -4.75 11.11
C ALA A 146 17.40 -5.04 12.05
N ASP A 147 16.24 -4.41 11.83
CA ASP A 147 14.97 -4.70 12.52
C ASP A 147 14.03 -5.50 11.60
N GLN A 148 14.30 -6.80 11.41
CA GLN A 148 13.46 -7.67 10.59
C GLN A 148 12.04 -7.86 11.16
N GLU A 149 11.80 -7.51 12.41
CA GLU A 149 10.46 -7.55 12.97
C GLU A 149 9.63 -6.33 12.58
N ASN A 150 10.28 -5.20 12.27
CA ASN A 150 9.63 -3.94 11.85
C ASN A 150 10.55 -3.16 10.88
N PRO A 151 10.82 -3.71 9.69
CA PRO A 151 11.78 -3.15 8.76
C PRO A 151 11.36 -1.77 8.25
N THR A 152 12.34 -1.03 7.72
CA THR A 152 12.11 0.22 7.02
C THR A 152 11.43 -0.06 5.68
N VAL A 153 10.39 0.73 5.36
CA VAL A 153 9.77 0.78 4.04
C VAL A 153 10.44 1.88 3.23
N TYR A 154 10.80 1.55 2.02
CA TYR A 154 11.38 2.46 1.03
C TYR A 154 10.41 2.64 -0.12
N GLY A 155 10.23 3.90 -0.56
CA GLY A 155 9.45 4.25 -1.73
C GLY A 155 10.35 4.61 -2.91
N THR A 156 9.92 4.29 -4.13
CA THR A 156 10.55 4.72 -5.36
C THR A 156 9.51 4.87 -6.46
N ASP A 157 9.80 5.72 -7.43
CA ASP A 157 8.95 5.94 -8.61
C ASP A 157 9.44 5.07 -9.78
N HIS A 158 8.55 4.69 -10.68
CA HIS A 158 8.88 3.88 -11.86
C HIS A 158 9.75 4.65 -12.89
N GLU A 159 9.73 5.98 -12.89
CA GLU A 159 10.54 6.79 -13.81
C GLU A 159 12.01 6.89 -13.37
N VAL A 160 12.24 6.83 -12.05
CA VAL A 160 13.57 6.98 -11.44
C VAL A 160 13.97 5.75 -10.61
N PHE A 161 13.38 4.63 -10.90
CA PHE A 161 13.40 3.37 -10.17
C PHE A 161 14.75 3.09 -9.48
N PHE A 162 14.76 3.03 -8.16
CA PHE A 162 15.93 2.88 -7.28
C PHE A 162 17.01 3.96 -7.37
N SER A 163 17.01 4.85 -8.38
CA SER A 163 17.91 6.01 -8.39
C SER A 163 17.53 7.04 -7.34
N GLU A 164 16.25 7.08 -6.98
CA GLU A 164 15.72 7.87 -5.87
C GLU A 164 14.91 6.96 -4.94
N LEU A 165 15.40 6.80 -3.70
CA LEU A 165 14.73 6.06 -2.64
C LEU A 165 14.36 7.01 -1.50
N THR A 166 13.09 7.00 -1.13
CA THR A 166 12.57 7.70 0.05
C THR A 166 12.34 6.73 1.21
N LYS A 167 12.45 7.21 2.44
CA LYS A 167 12.11 6.44 3.64
C LYS A 167 10.69 6.76 4.06
N GLU A 168 9.79 5.80 3.91
CA GLU A 168 8.36 5.94 4.23
C GLU A 168 8.04 5.61 5.71
N GLY A 169 9.06 5.33 6.50
CA GLY A 169 8.93 4.94 7.90
C GLY A 169 9.13 3.44 8.11
N THR A 170 8.71 2.93 9.26
CA THR A 170 8.73 1.50 9.54
C THR A 170 7.51 0.81 8.95
N LEU A 171 7.57 -0.51 8.76
CA LEU A 171 6.44 -1.31 8.27
C LEU A 171 5.16 -1.14 9.12
N GLU A 172 5.32 -0.99 10.44
CA GLU A 172 4.21 -0.68 11.34
C GLU A 172 3.61 0.71 11.06
N ALA A 173 4.45 1.73 10.90
CA ALA A 173 4.00 3.08 10.57
C ALA A 173 3.34 3.12 9.20
N PHE A 174 3.88 2.40 8.22
CA PHE A 174 3.33 2.29 6.87
C PHE A 174 1.89 1.74 6.89
N PHE A 175 1.64 0.58 7.54
CA PHE A 175 0.29 0.05 7.63
C PHE A 175 -0.66 0.88 8.50
N ASN A 176 -0.14 1.62 9.49
CA ASN A 176 -0.94 2.58 10.26
C ASN A 176 -1.39 3.78 9.42
N GLY A 177 -0.72 4.04 8.30
CA GLY A 177 -1.05 5.13 7.37
C GLY A 177 -2.28 4.88 6.50
N PHE A 178 -2.94 3.71 6.57
CA PHE A 178 -4.12 3.37 5.76
C PHE A 178 -5.40 3.34 6.58
N ILE A 179 -6.53 3.62 5.90
CA ILE A 179 -7.88 3.60 6.45
C ILE A 179 -8.62 2.30 6.13
N THR A 180 -9.57 1.94 6.97
CA THR A 180 -10.47 0.80 6.73
C THR A 180 -11.65 1.20 5.84
N PRO A 181 -12.40 0.23 5.26
CA PRO A 181 -13.65 0.50 4.55
C PRO A 181 -14.68 1.25 5.42
N GLU A 182 -14.74 0.94 6.73
CA GLU A 182 -15.64 1.60 7.68
C GLU A 182 -15.24 3.06 7.94
N GLU A 183 -13.95 3.33 8.09
CA GLU A 183 -13.41 4.69 8.25
C GLU A 183 -13.64 5.52 6.98
N PHE A 184 -13.41 4.93 5.79
CA PHE A 184 -13.73 5.54 4.51
C PHE A 184 -15.21 5.87 4.41
N LEU A 185 -16.09 4.91 4.71
CA LEU A 185 -17.54 5.10 4.65
C LEU A 185 -18.02 6.21 5.58
N ALA A 186 -17.50 6.27 6.80
CA ALA A 186 -17.83 7.32 7.75
C ALA A 186 -17.43 8.71 7.22
N ALA A 187 -16.26 8.82 6.62
CA ALA A 187 -15.80 10.07 6.01
C ALA A 187 -16.63 10.47 4.79
N ALA A 188 -16.90 9.52 3.88
CA ALA A 188 -17.70 9.76 2.69
C ALA A 188 -19.15 10.16 3.05
N THR A 189 -19.75 9.52 4.05
CA THR A 189 -21.08 9.87 4.56
C THR A 189 -21.10 11.30 5.06
N LYS A 190 -20.15 11.66 5.93
CA LYS A 190 -20.03 13.02 6.47
C LYS A 190 -19.82 14.06 5.36
N HIS A 191 -18.98 13.75 4.38
CA HIS A 191 -18.72 14.64 3.24
C HIS A 191 -19.99 14.90 2.42
N LEU A 192 -20.72 13.85 2.04
CA LEU A 192 -21.93 13.97 1.24
C LEU A 192 -23.11 14.64 2.00
N GLU A 193 -23.17 14.46 3.31
CA GLU A 193 -24.20 15.13 4.14
C GLU A 193 -23.89 16.60 4.36
N ASN A 194 -22.64 16.98 4.58
CA ASN A 194 -22.21 18.36 4.78
C ASN A 194 -22.20 19.16 3.46
N GLY A 195 -21.84 18.56 2.33
CA GLY A 195 -21.82 19.20 1.01
C GLY A 195 -23.21 19.57 0.46
N LYS A 196 -24.30 19.12 1.11
CA LYS A 196 -25.69 19.47 0.78
C LYS A 196 -26.25 20.59 1.62
N ALA A 197 -25.52 21.04 2.64
CA ALA A 197 -25.93 22.18 3.48
C ALA A 197 -25.43 23.53 2.91
N ALA A 198 -24.80 23.54 1.76
CA ALA A 198 -24.40 24.70 0.96
C ALA A 198 -25.14 24.69 -0.38
#